data_184adfc8bd28caf717e6bd0ce1f55b28
#
_entry.id   184adfc8bd28caf717e6bd0ce1f55b28
#
_cell.length_a   1.000
_cell.length_b   1.000
_cell.length_c   1.000
_cell.angle_alpha   90.00
_cell.angle_beta   90.00
_cell.angle_gamma   90.00
#
_symmetry.space_group_name_H-M   'P 1'
#
loop_
_entity.id
_entity.type
_entity.pdbx_description
1 polymer ?
#
loop_
_entity_poly.entity_id
_entity_poly.type
_entity_poly.pdbx_seq_one_letter_code
_entity_poly.pdbx_strand_id
1 'polypeptide(L)'
;MILRLAHLALSVLCAFPLQAKAEEARLAVAASFADAAREFSDAYSRQSGHRIEIGVASTGKLYAQIRNGAPFDVLLSADAATPRKLVAEGLADGKTIHDYAIGRLVLWSRDRERVKNGETLLRTGQIDRLAIANPELAPYGAAAREVLLRVRRWDELQQRLVMGENVGQATQFVVSGAAPLGLLPRSLVLEARKTHPGSAWDIPAAWHAPIIQTAVLLDHGRANAAARGFLQFLRSRPVRNRIRALGYE
;
A
#
# COMPACT_ATOMS: atom_id res chain seq x y z
N MET A 1 8.87 -79.02 29.76
CA MET A 1 9.74 -77.82 29.59
C MET A 1 9.11 -77.00 28.48
N ILE A 2 8.23 -76.04 28.85
CA ILE A 2 7.38 -75.30 27.94
C ILE A 2 7.99 -73.90 27.73
N LEU A 3 8.46 -73.62 26.51
CA LEU A 3 9.02 -72.29 26.10
C LEU A 3 7.87 -71.33 25.82
N ARG A 4 7.74 -70.23 26.59
CA ARG A 4 6.83 -69.12 26.34
C ARG A 4 7.52 -68.12 25.42
N LEU A 5 7.05 -67.98 24.19
CA LEU A 5 7.39 -66.86 23.28
C LEU A 5 6.57 -65.63 23.66
N ALA A 6 7.25 -64.58 24.13
CA ALA A 6 6.65 -63.24 24.34
C ALA A 6 6.69 -62.48 23.03
N HIS A 7 5.52 -62.19 22.47
CA HIS A 7 5.39 -61.28 21.31
C HIS A 7 5.43 -59.83 21.79
N LEU A 8 6.49 -59.14 21.46
CA LEU A 8 6.64 -57.68 21.67
C LEU A 8 5.94 -56.95 20.51
N ALA A 9 4.75 -56.45 20.73
CA ALA A 9 4.05 -55.64 19.75
C ALA A 9 4.63 -54.23 19.77
N LEU A 10 5.41 -53.86 18.73
CA LEU A 10 5.97 -52.52 18.51
C LEU A 10 4.88 -51.65 17.89
N SER A 11 4.22 -50.83 18.72
CA SER A 11 3.23 -49.84 18.25
C SER A 11 3.98 -48.67 17.57
N VAL A 12 4.02 -48.67 16.26
CA VAL A 12 4.48 -47.51 15.46
C VAL A 12 3.43 -46.42 15.54
N LEU A 13 3.67 -45.41 16.36
CA LEU A 13 2.85 -44.19 16.44
C LEU A 13 3.12 -43.37 15.18
N CYS A 14 2.28 -43.53 14.13
CA CYS A 14 2.32 -42.66 12.96
C CYS A 14 1.88 -41.24 13.38
N ALA A 15 2.84 -40.37 13.64
CA ALA A 15 2.60 -38.93 13.78
C ALA A 15 2.15 -38.38 12.40
N PHE A 16 0.84 -38.32 12.18
CA PHE A 16 0.32 -37.56 11.06
C PHE A 16 0.69 -36.09 11.25
N PRO A 17 1.40 -35.45 10.33
CA PRO A 17 1.60 -34.01 10.40
C PRO A 17 0.21 -33.35 10.39
N LEU A 18 -0.11 -32.58 11.44
CA LEU A 18 -1.28 -31.71 11.46
C LEU A 18 -1.07 -30.71 10.31
N GLN A 19 -1.64 -30.99 9.15
CA GLN A 19 -1.69 -30.01 8.05
C GLN A 19 -2.51 -28.83 8.58
N ALA A 20 -1.85 -27.71 8.85
CA ALA A 20 -2.53 -26.47 9.17
C ALA A 20 -3.54 -26.17 8.03
N LYS A 21 -4.81 -26.05 8.40
CA LYS A 21 -5.89 -25.80 7.44
C LYS A 21 -5.57 -24.49 6.71
N ALA A 22 -5.63 -24.51 5.39
CA ALA A 22 -5.51 -23.29 4.60
C ALA A 22 -6.61 -22.31 5.00
N GLU A 23 -6.22 -21.11 5.38
CA GLU A 23 -7.13 -20.01 5.75
C GLU A 23 -7.09 -18.93 4.68
N GLU A 24 -8.14 -18.12 4.63
CA GLU A 24 -8.22 -16.94 3.78
C GLU A 24 -8.13 -15.68 4.64
N ALA A 25 -7.34 -14.69 4.20
CA ALA A 25 -7.32 -13.37 4.82
C ALA A 25 -7.62 -12.28 3.81
N ARG A 26 -8.33 -11.24 4.26
CA ARG A 26 -8.72 -10.08 3.47
C ARG A 26 -7.94 -8.85 3.88
N LEU A 27 -7.18 -8.31 2.94
CA LEU A 27 -6.37 -7.11 3.14
C LEU A 27 -7.11 -5.87 2.62
N ALA A 28 -7.24 -4.85 3.45
CA ALA A 28 -7.59 -3.50 3.06
C ALA A 28 -6.30 -2.77 2.65
N VAL A 29 -6.12 -2.45 1.38
CA VAL A 29 -4.85 -1.96 0.84
C VAL A 29 -5.00 -0.56 0.25
N ALA A 30 -4.21 0.40 0.74
CA ALA A 30 -4.13 1.71 0.12
C ALA A 30 -3.63 1.59 -1.33
N ALA A 31 -4.29 2.31 -2.25
CA ALA A 31 -4.07 2.18 -3.70
C ALA A 31 -2.61 2.39 -4.13
N SER A 32 -1.82 3.16 -3.38
CA SER A 32 -0.39 3.35 -3.64
C SER A 32 0.43 2.06 -3.51
N PHE A 33 -0.05 1.09 -2.73
CA PHE A 33 0.65 -0.18 -2.46
C PHE A 33 -0.02 -1.40 -3.14
N ALA A 34 -1.04 -1.18 -3.97
CA ALA A 34 -1.87 -2.25 -4.52
C ALA A 34 -1.07 -3.29 -5.33
N ASP A 35 -0.17 -2.86 -6.22
CA ASP A 35 0.60 -3.77 -7.07
C ASP A 35 1.64 -4.55 -6.25
N ALA A 36 2.31 -3.89 -5.32
CA ALA A 36 3.21 -4.54 -4.37
C ALA A 36 2.46 -5.56 -3.48
N ALA A 37 1.27 -5.19 -3.00
CA ALA A 37 0.46 -6.09 -2.18
C ALA A 37 0.03 -7.34 -2.96
N ARG A 38 -0.33 -7.22 -4.26
CA ARG A 38 -0.62 -8.39 -5.11
C ARG A 38 0.61 -9.29 -5.25
N GLU A 39 1.77 -8.73 -5.59
CA GLU A 39 3.03 -9.49 -5.70
C GLU A 39 3.34 -10.25 -4.40
N PHE A 40 3.21 -9.58 -3.24
CA PHE A 40 3.49 -10.18 -1.93
C PHE A 40 2.44 -11.19 -1.49
N SER A 41 1.17 -10.96 -1.83
CA SER A 41 0.09 -11.91 -1.56
C SER A 41 0.28 -13.21 -2.32
N ASP A 42 0.63 -13.12 -3.60
CA ASP A 42 0.94 -14.29 -4.42
C ASP A 42 2.16 -15.05 -3.90
N ALA A 43 3.22 -14.33 -3.50
CA ALA A 43 4.41 -14.95 -2.93
C ALA A 43 4.12 -15.64 -1.59
N TYR A 44 3.38 -14.98 -0.71
CA TYR A 44 2.96 -15.54 0.58
C TYR A 44 2.04 -16.75 0.41
N SER A 45 1.07 -16.69 -0.51
CA SER A 45 0.14 -17.78 -0.77
C SER A 45 0.88 -19.03 -1.27
N ARG A 46 1.86 -18.87 -2.18
CA ARG A 46 2.70 -19.98 -2.63
C ARG A 46 3.54 -20.60 -1.52
N GLN A 47 4.02 -19.80 -0.58
CA GLN A 47 4.87 -20.28 0.53
C GLN A 47 4.08 -20.93 1.64
N SER A 48 2.92 -20.40 1.97
CA SER A 48 2.15 -20.78 3.18
C SER A 48 0.98 -21.72 2.92
N GLY A 49 0.49 -21.77 1.66
CA GLY A 49 -0.76 -22.43 1.31
C GLY A 49 -2.02 -21.65 1.70
N HIS A 50 -1.89 -20.49 2.37
CA HIS A 50 -3.01 -19.60 2.67
C HIS A 50 -3.46 -18.80 1.45
N ARG A 51 -4.70 -18.33 1.46
CA ARG A 51 -5.24 -17.45 0.42
C ARG A 51 -5.32 -16.01 0.92
N ILE A 52 -4.96 -15.06 0.06
CA ILE A 52 -5.06 -13.62 0.35
C ILE A 52 -5.97 -12.95 -0.67
N GLU A 53 -7.01 -12.29 -0.18
CA GLU A 53 -7.86 -11.39 -0.95
C GLU A 53 -7.50 -9.93 -0.67
N ILE A 54 -7.58 -9.07 -1.70
CA ILE A 54 -7.18 -7.67 -1.61
C ILE A 54 -8.34 -6.77 -2.00
N GLY A 55 -8.77 -5.91 -1.07
CA GLY A 55 -9.63 -4.76 -1.33
C GLY A 55 -8.80 -3.48 -1.44
N VAL A 56 -8.92 -2.75 -2.56
CA VAL A 56 -8.12 -1.55 -2.84
C VAL A 56 -8.99 -0.30 -2.84
N ALA A 57 -8.59 0.71 -2.04
CA ALA A 57 -9.20 2.04 -2.06
C ALA A 57 -8.21 3.12 -1.54
N SER A 58 -8.68 4.37 -1.38
CA SER A 58 -7.94 5.37 -0.59
C SER A 58 -7.96 5.00 0.90
N THR A 59 -6.93 5.43 1.65
CA THR A 59 -6.83 5.16 3.10
C THR A 59 -8.08 5.62 3.86
N GLY A 60 -8.60 6.81 3.57
CA GLY A 60 -9.81 7.32 4.22
C GLY A 60 -11.06 6.50 3.91
N LYS A 61 -11.20 5.98 2.68
CA LYS A 61 -12.31 5.09 2.32
C LYS A 61 -12.20 3.73 3.00
N LEU A 62 -11.01 3.15 3.08
CA LEU A 62 -10.75 1.91 3.82
C LEU A 62 -11.07 2.08 5.31
N TYR A 63 -10.65 3.19 5.91
CA TYR A 63 -11.00 3.52 7.29
C TYR A 63 -12.52 3.56 7.49
N ALA A 64 -13.26 4.24 6.61
CA ALA A 64 -14.72 4.30 6.69
C ALA A 64 -15.36 2.91 6.55
N GLN A 65 -14.87 2.06 5.64
CA GLN A 65 -15.34 0.69 5.46
C GLN A 65 -15.11 -0.15 6.72
N ILE A 66 -13.90 -0.09 7.31
CA ILE A 66 -13.56 -0.82 8.55
C ILE A 66 -14.45 -0.39 9.69
N ARG A 67 -14.64 0.91 9.89
CA ARG A 67 -15.57 1.43 10.93
C ARG A 67 -17.02 0.98 10.75
N ASN A 68 -17.43 0.75 9.51
CA ASN A 68 -18.76 0.24 9.17
C ASN A 68 -18.83 -1.30 9.14
N GLY A 69 -17.83 -2.00 9.71
CA GLY A 69 -17.84 -3.44 9.89
C GLY A 69 -17.43 -4.26 8.65
N ALA A 70 -16.77 -3.66 7.67
CA ALA A 70 -16.23 -4.43 6.54
C ALA A 70 -15.23 -5.49 7.06
N PRO A 71 -15.35 -6.77 6.64
CA PRO A 71 -14.62 -7.89 7.20
C PRO A 71 -13.20 -7.99 6.67
N PHE A 72 -12.41 -6.96 6.89
CA PHE A 72 -10.98 -6.97 6.60
C PHE A 72 -10.19 -7.46 7.82
N ASP A 73 -9.13 -8.21 7.55
CA ASP A 73 -8.25 -8.78 8.58
C ASP A 73 -7.01 -7.90 8.83
N VAL A 74 -6.52 -7.23 7.80
CA VAL A 74 -5.31 -6.39 7.85
C VAL A 74 -5.57 -5.09 7.10
N LEU A 75 -5.07 -3.98 7.64
CA LEU A 75 -4.98 -2.71 6.91
C LEU A 75 -3.51 -2.45 6.53
N LEU A 76 -3.26 -2.18 5.25
CA LEU A 76 -2.04 -1.60 4.71
C LEU A 76 -2.32 -0.15 4.32
N SER A 77 -2.09 0.75 5.26
CA SER A 77 -2.38 2.19 5.14
C SER A 77 -1.26 2.94 4.44
N ALA A 78 -1.59 4.04 3.76
CA ALA A 78 -0.61 5.00 3.22
C ALA A 78 -0.28 6.14 4.20
N ASP A 79 -0.73 6.07 5.45
CA ASP A 79 -0.35 6.95 6.55
C ASP A 79 -0.23 6.17 7.86
N ALA A 80 0.40 6.81 8.86
CA ALA A 80 0.53 6.24 10.21
C ALA A 80 -0.61 6.66 11.16
N ALA A 81 -1.41 7.65 10.79
CA ALA A 81 -2.46 8.19 11.65
C ALA A 81 -3.69 7.27 11.67
N THR A 82 -4.11 6.77 10.50
CA THR A 82 -5.29 5.91 10.36
C THR A 82 -5.18 4.60 11.16
N PRO A 83 -4.07 3.82 11.11
CA PRO A 83 -3.90 2.65 11.96
C PRO A 83 -3.97 2.97 13.45
N ARG A 84 -3.34 4.06 13.91
CA ARG A 84 -3.39 4.48 15.31
C ARG A 84 -4.80 4.87 15.74
N LYS A 85 -5.56 5.52 14.86
CA LYS A 85 -6.97 5.89 15.12
C LYS A 85 -7.84 4.64 15.27
N LEU A 86 -7.67 3.64 14.41
CA LEU A 86 -8.38 2.35 14.52
C LEU A 86 -8.04 1.62 15.84
N VAL A 87 -6.80 1.69 16.30
CA VAL A 87 -6.41 1.14 17.62
C VAL A 87 -7.11 1.88 18.75
N ALA A 88 -7.14 3.21 18.71
CA ALA A 88 -7.82 4.02 19.73
C ALA A 88 -9.34 3.76 19.76
N GLU A 89 -9.94 3.37 18.63
CA GLU A 89 -11.34 2.98 18.48
C GLU A 89 -11.60 1.50 18.82
N GLY A 90 -10.58 0.70 19.20
CA GLY A 90 -10.72 -0.73 19.53
C GLY A 90 -10.91 -1.63 18.31
N LEU A 91 -10.67 -1.13 17.10
CA LEU A 91 -10.88 -1.86 15.84
C LEU A 91 -9.60 -2.54 15.29
N ALA A 92 -8.45 -2.35 15.95
CA ALA A 92 -7.18 -2.92 15.54
C ALA A 92 -6.28 -3.24 16.75
N ASP A 93 -5.37 -4.19 16.58
CA ASP A 93 -4.38 -4.57 17.59
C ASP A 93 -3.13 -3.68 17.52
N GLY A 94 -2.99 -2.77 18.48
CA GLY A 94 -1.87 -1.82 18.57
C GLY A 94 -0.50 -2.48 18.66
N LYS A 95 -0.39 -3.72 19.15
CA LYS A 95 0.88 -4.47 19.21
C LYS A 95 1.40 -4.89 17.84
N THR A 96 0.55 -4.86 16.82
CA THR A 96 0.88 -5.28 15.46
C THR A 96 1.27 -4.13 14.54
N ILE A 97 1.03 -2.87 14.96
CA ILE A 97 1.40 -1.69 14.17
C ILE A 97 2.89 -1.74 13.81
N HIS A 98 3.19 -1.56 12.52
CA HIS A 98 4.55 -1.33 12.07
C HIS A 98 4.58 -0.53 10.77
N ASP A 99 5.56 0.35 10.69
CA ASP A 99 5.84 1.11 9.48
C ASP A 99 6.67 0.23 8.54
N TYR A 100 6.15 -0.03 7.33
CA TYR A 100 6.79 -0.95 6.40
C TYR A 100 7.48 -0.25 5.23
N ALA A 101 7.17 1.04 4.98
CA ALA A 101 7.78 1.85 3.93
C ALA A 101 7.54 3.35 4.15
N ILE A 102 8.33 4.18 3.46
CA ILE A 102 8.05 5.61 3.28
C ILE A 102 7.79 5.86 1.80
N GLY A 103 6.64 6.44 1.50
CA GLY A 103 6.25 6.79 0.15
C GLY A 103 6.95 8.05 -0.36
N ARG A 104 7.21 8.10 -1.66
CA ARG A 104 7.78 9.28 -2.34
C ARG A 104 6.78 9.85 -3.32
N LEU A 105 6.67 11.17 -3.34
CA LEU A 105 5.83 11.91 -4.28
C LEU A 105 6.69 12.41 -5.45
N VAL A 106 6.16 12.29 -6.66
CA VAL A 106 6.82 12.80 -7.88
C VAL A 106 5.85 13.61 -8.72
N LEU A 107 6.36 14.63 -9.42
CA LEU A 107 5.66 15.25 -10.54
C LEU A 107 5.98 14.44 -11.80
N TRP A 108 4.97 13.97 -12.53
CA TRP A 108 5.13 13.13 -13.71
C TRP A 108 4.28 13.60 -14.88
N SER A 109 4.84 13.42 -16.08
CA SER A 109 4.17 13.60 -17.37
C SER A 109 4.57 12.48 -18.33
N ARG A 110 3.67 12.09 -19.23
CA ARG A 110 3.99 11.23 -20.39
C ARG A 110 4.88 11.92 -21.42
N ASP A 111 4.89 13.24 -21.44
CA ASP A 111 5.80 14.02 -22.28
C ASP A 111 7.22 13.96 -21.67
N ARG A 112 8.19 13.53 -22.47
CA ARG A 112 9.60 13.36 -22.08
C ARG A 112 10.31 14.65 -21.72
N GLU A 113 9.79 15.79 -22.21
CA GLU A 113 10.40 17.10 -22.06
C GLU A 113 9.73 17.95 -20.96
N ARG A 114 8.47 17.63 -20.62
CA ARG A 114 7.60 18.48 -19.79
C ARG A 114 8.12 18.76 -18.38
N VAL A 115 8.76 17.78 -17.75
CA VAL A 115 9.17 17.83 -16.33
C VAL A 115 10.70 17.92 -16.16
N LYS A 116 11.44 18.36 -17.20
CA LYS A 116 12.91 18.53 -17.11
C LYS A 116 13.34 19.47 -15.98
N ASN A 117 12.56 20.52 -15.73
CA ASN A 117 12.74 21.44 -14.61
C ASN A 117 11.45 21.48 -13.77
N GLY A 118 11.22 20.41 -12.99
CA GLY A 118 9.97 20.21 -12.25
C GLY A 118 9.71 21.28 -11.19
N GLU A 119 10.75 21.79 -10.52
CA GLU A 119 10.60 22.88 -9.56
C GLU A 119 10.09 24.16 -10.22
N THR A 120 10.74 24.60 -11.29
CA THR A 120 10.32 25.80 -12.04
C THR A 120 8.90 25.61 -12.59
N LEU A 121 8.59 24.42 -13.12
CA LEU A 121 7.26 24.11 -13.63
C LEU A 121 6.18 24.24 -12.55
N LEU A 122 6.43 23.72 -11.35
CA LEU A 122 5.49 23.83 -10.23
C LEU A 122 5.38 25.26 -9.69
N ARG A 123 6.48 26.03 -9.67
CA ARG A 123 6.48 27.40 -9.12
C ARG A 123 5.86 28.43 -10.06
N THR A 124 6.20 28.36 -11.35
CA THR A 124 5.90 29.45 -12.30
C THR A 124 5.45 28.96 -13.67
N GLY A 125 5.49 27.64 -13.92
CA GLY A 125 5.16 27.10 -15.23
C GLY A 125 3.65 27.11 -15.52
N GLN A 126 3.30 27.06 -16.80
CA GLN A 126 1.91 26.92 -17.21
C GLN A 126 1.44 25.48 -16.96
N ILE A 127 0.41 25.33 -16.14
CA ILE A 127 -0.25 24.07 -15.82
C ILE A 127 -1.74 24.22 -16.09
N ASP A 128 -2.21 23.57 -17.16
CA ASP A 128 -3.61 23.64 -17.57
C ASP A 128 -4.46 22.64 -16.80
N ARG A 129 -3.92 21.43 -16.55
CA ARG A 129 -4.56 20.37 -15.75
C ARG A 129 -3.49 19.59 -14.99
N LEU A 130 -3.78 19.27 -13.71
CA LEU A 130 -2.90 18.53 -12.81
C LEU A 130 -3.69 17.43 -12.10
N ALA A 131 -3.31 16.17 -12.31
CA ALA A 131 -3.90 15.04 -11.61
C ALA A 131 -3.33 14.91 -10.20
N ILE A 132 -4.20 14.80 -9.21
CA ILE A 132 -3.88 14.45 -7.82
C ILE A 132 -4.94 13.48 -7.29
N ALA A 133 -4.62 12.72 -6.24
CA ALA A 133 -5.68 12.06 -5.46
C ALA A 133 -6.41 13.10 -4.58
N ASN A 134 -7.65 12.80 -4.20
CA ASN A 134 -8.41 13.67 -3.31
C ASN A 134 -7.68 13.84 -1.96
N PRO A 135 -7.29 15.07 -1.56
CA PRO A 135 -6.55 15.34 -0.34
C PRO A 135 -7.27 14.91 0.95
N GLU A 136 -8.60 14.91 0.94
CA GLU A 136 -9.41 14.53 2.11
C GLU A 136 -9.48 13.00 2.31
N LEU A 137 -9.16 12.22 1.27
CA LEU A 137 -9.30 10.75 1.28
C LEU A 137 -7.97 10.01 1.20
N ALA A 138 -6.94 10.65 0.62
CA ALA A 138 -5.70 9.97 0.29
C ALA A 138 -4.47 10.73 0.80
N PRO A 139 -3.56 10.08 1.56
CA PRO A 139 -2.35 10.71 2.10
C PRO A 139 -1.45 11.34 1.03
N TYR A 140 -1.31 10.73 -0.13
CA TYR A 140 -0.59 11.33 -1.24
C TYR A 140 -1.29 12.56 -1.83
N GLY A 141 -2.62 12.62 -1.75
CA GLY A 141 -3.39 13.82 -2.12
C GLY A 141 -3.14 14.95 -1.13
N ALA A 142 -3.13 14.66 0.18
CA ALA A 142 -2.76 15.61 1.23
C ALA A 142 -1.33 16.13 1.01
N ALA A 143 -0.36 15.24 0.74
CA ALA A 143 1.02 15.63 0.42
C ALA A 143 1.09 16.51 -0.85
N ALA A 144 0.32 16.19 -1.90
CA ALA A 144 0.24 17.02 -3.10
C ALA A 144 -0.30 18.43 -2.79
N ARG A 145 -1.33 18.53 -1.93
CA ARG A 145 -1.85 19.83 -1.45
C ARG A 145 -0.79 20.61 -0.69
N GLU A 146 -0.05 19.98 0.23
CA GLU A 146 1.04 20.62 0.97
C GLU A 146 2.11 21.18 0.02
N VAL A 147 2.50 20.42 -1.00
CA VAL A 147 3.44 20.87 -2.04
C VAL A 147 2.91 22.10 -2.75
N LEU A 148 1.65 22.11 -3.21
CA LEU A 148 1.05 23.24 -3.92
C LEU A 148 0.88 24.47 -3.02
N LEU A 149 0.55 24.29 -1.74
CA LEU A 149 0.53 25.37 -0.75
C LEU A 149 1.94 25.97 -0.54
N ARG A 150 2.95 25.14 -0.41
CA ARG A 150 4.35 25.55 -0.23
C ARG A 150 4.86 26.39 -1.40
N VAL A 151 4.51 26.03 -2.63
CA VAL A 151 4.88 26.80 -3.83
C VAL A 151 3.91 27.95 -4.11
N ARG A 152 2.90 28.16 -3.25
CA ARG A 152 1.87 29.23 -3.34
C ARG A 152 1.03 29.14 -4.62
N ARG A 153 0.75 27.93 -5.07
CA ARG A 153 -0.03 27.70 -6.31
C ARG A 153 -1.34 26.93 -6.06
N TRP A 154 -1.68 26.63 -4.79
CA TRP A 154 -2.91 25.89 -4.48
C TRP A 154 -4.16 26.62 -5.00
N ASP A 155 -4.33 27.91 -4.65
CA ASP A 155 -5.54 28.67 -4.98
C ASP A 155 -5.70 28.87 -6.50
N GLU A 156 -4.60 29.02 -7.23
CA GLU A 156 -4.60 29.12 -8.68
C GLU A 156 -4.94 27.78 -9.34
N LEU A 157 -4.34 26.70 -8.86
CA LEU A 157 -4.43 25.40 -9.52
C LEU A 157 -5.63 24.57 -9.08
N GLN A 158 -6.29 24.88 -7.96
CA GLN A 158 -7.40 24.06 -7.45
C GLN A 158 -8.54 23.87 -8.48
N GLN A 159 -8.82 24.86 -9.33
CA GLN A 159 -9.83 24.74 -10.40
C GLN A 159 -9.33 23.98 -11.62
N ARG A 160 -8.03 23.70 -11.71
CA ARG A 160 -7.37 22.94 -12.77
C ARG A 160 -7.01 21.52 -12.32
N LEU A 161 -7.36 21.15 -11.08
CA LEU A 161 -7.09 19.81 -10.56
C LEU A 161 -8.05 18.79 -11.17
N VAL A 162 -7.48 17.67 -11.57
CA VAL A 162 -8.22 16.45 -11.93
C VAL A 162 -8.09 15.48 -10.76
N MET A 163 -9.09 15.46 -9.89
CA MET A 163 -9.04 14.71 -8.65
C MET A 163 -9.49 13.27 -8.85
N GLY A 164 -8.60 12.31 -8.55
CA GLY A 164 -8.94 10.91 -8.41
C GLY A 164 -9.39 10.59 -6.98
N GLU A 165 -10.31 9.67 -6.82
CA GLU A 165 -10.71 9.16 -5.50
C GLU A 165 -9.52 8.58 -4.72
N ASN A 166 -8.56 8.01 -5.44
CA ASN A 166 -7.31 7.49 -4.93
C ASN A 166 -6.17 7.71 -5.94
N VAL A 167 -4.94 7.39 -5.55
CA VAL A 167 -3.75 7.61 -6.40
C VAL A 167 -3.70 6.72 -7.63
N GLY A 168 -4.34 5.56 -7.63
CA GLY A 168 -4.46 4.70 -8.81
C GLY A 168 -5.27 5.41 -9.90
N GLN A 169 -6.43 5.98 -9.54
CA GLN A 169 -7.24 6.75 -10.48
C GLN A 169 -6.52 8.03 -10.94
N ALA A 170 -5.85 8.75 -10.03
CA ALA A 170 -5.06 9.93 -10.40
C ALA A 170 -3.94 9.57 -11.41
N THR A 171 -3.28 8.42 -11.22
CA THR A 171 -2.27 7.93 -12.17
C THR A 171 -2.89 7.62 -13.53
N GLN A 172 -4.09 7.01 -13.55
CA GLN A 172 -4.80 6.73 -14.80
C GLN A 172 -5.18 7.99 -15.57
N PHE A 173 -5.47 9.10 -14.91
CA PHE A 173 -5.72 10.37 -15.61
C PHE A 173 -4.50 10.86 -16.38
N VAL A 174 -3.28 10.62 -15.88
CA VAL A 174 -2.06 10.95 -16.64
C VAL A 174 -1.80 9.90 -17.73
N VAL A 175 -1.97 8.63 -17.42
CA VAL A 175 -1.80 7.51 -18.39
C VAL A 175 -2.75 7.65 -19.58
N SER A 176 -4.00 8.01 -19.37
CA SER A 176 -4.99 8.21 -20.43
C SER A 176 -4.84 9.54 -21.19
N GLY A 177 -4.05 10.50 -20.66
CA GLY A 177 -3.94 11.85 -21.20
C GLY A 177 -5.05 12.81 -20.74
N ALA A 178 -5.93 12.41 -19.84
CA ALA A 178 -6.95 13.30 -19.25
C ALA A 178 -6.32 14.46 -18.46
N ALA A 179 -5.12 14.27 -17.94
CA ALA A 179 -4.28 15.33 -17.39
C ALA A 179 -2.84 15.19 -17.92
N PRO A 180 -2.19 16.29 -18.39
CA PRO A 180 -0.82 16.22 -18.88
C PRO A 180 0.23 16.04 -17.79
N LEU A 181 -0.13 16.32 -16.54
CA LEU A 181 0.74 16.27 -15.36
C LEU A 181 0.03 15.61 -14.20
N GLY A 182 0.79 15.00 -13.28
CA GLY A 182 0.28 14.49 -12.01
C GLY A 182 1.31 14.56 -10.89
N LEU A 183 0.83 14.86 -9.66
CA LEU A 183 1.58 14.64 -8.41
C LEU A 183 1.17 13.27 -7.88
N LEU A 184 2.06 12.29 -8.04
CA LEU A 184 1.73 10.86 -7.95
C LEU A 184 2.76 10.10 -7.11
N PRO A 185 2.40 8.90 -6.58
CA PRO A 185 3.37 8.02 -5.94
C PRO A 185 4.48 7.58 -6.90
N ARG A 186 5.73 7.67 -6.47
CA ARG A 186 6.88 7.20 -7.27
C ARG A 186 6.72 5.74 -7.70
N SER A 187 6.20 4.89 -6.83
CA SER A 187 5.97 3.46 -7.11
C SER A 187 5.04 3.26 -8.32
N LEU A 188 3.91 3.96 -8.37
CA LEU A 188 2.97 3.88 -9.50
C LEU A 188 3.54 4.49 -10.78
N VAL A 189 4.33 5.56 -10.66
CA VAL A 189 4.99 6.16 -11.82
C VAL A 189 6.07 5.25 -12.38
N LEU A 190 6.86 4.56 -11.56
CA LEU A 190 7.83 3.56 -12.01
C LEU A 190 7.15 2.42 -12.77
N GLU A 191 5.99 1.94 -12.31
CA GLU A 191 5.21 0.92 -13.00
C GLU A 191 4.63 1.44 -14.31
N ALA A 192 3.98 2.59 -14.30
CA ALA A 192 3.39 3.22 -15.48
C ALA A 192 4.43 3.49 -16.59
N ARG A 193 5.66 3.87 -16.21
CA ARG A 193 6.74 4.18 -17.16
C ARG A 193 7.27 2.97 -17.92
N LYS A 194 6.95 1.75 -17.52
CA LYS A 194 7.29 0.55 -18.29
C LYS A 194 6.60 0.53 -19.66
N THR A 195 5.38 1.06 -19.73
CA THR A 195 4.57 1.13 -20.96
C THR A 195 4.33 2.55 -21.47
N HIS A 196 4.44 3.55 -20.60
CA HIS A 196 4.21 4.96 -20.90
C HIS A 196 5.42 5.78 -20.46
N PRO A 197 6.49 5.80 -21.25
CA PRO A 197 7.67 6.61 -20.92
C PRO A 197 7.30 8.09 -20.84
N GLY A 198 8.11 8.86 -20.10
CA GLY A 198 7.85 10.27 -19.87
C GLY A 198 8.94 10.89 -19.03
N SER A 199 8.70 12.10 -18.52
CA SER A 199 9.60 12.81 -17.60
C SER A 199 9.02 12.85 -16.19
N ALA A 200 9.87 12.74 -15.19
CA ALA A 200 9.49 12.80 -13.79
C ALA A 200 10.51 13.62 -12.99
N TRP A 201 10.04 14.29 -11.96
CA TRP A 201 10.86 14.99 -10.99
C TRP A 201 10.43 14.61 -9.58
N ASP A 202 11.38 14.15 -8.77
CA ASP A 202 11.12 13.80 -7.37
C ASP A 202 10.85 15.06 -6.57
N ILE A 203 9.73 15.10 -5.85
CA ILE A 203 9.40 16.19 -4.93
C ILE A 203 10.36 16.10 -3.74
N PRO A 204 11.03 17.21 -3.35
CA PRO A 204 11.88 17.23 -2.17
C PRO A 204 11.10 16.77 -0.92
N ALA A 205 11.66 15.85 -0.14
CA ALA A 205 11.01 15.29 1.05
C ALA A 205 10.57 16.37 2.07
N ALA A 206 11.30 17.50 2.14
CA ALA A 206 10.97 18.61 3.02
C ALA A 206 9.78 19.49 2.54
N TRP A 207 9.13 19.14 1.42
CA TRP A 207 8.02 19.92 0.87
C TRP A 207 6.65 19.44 1.35
N HIS A 208 6.59 18.28 1.96
CA HIS A 208 5.38 17.69 2.56
C HIS A 208 5.73 16.83 3.77
N ALA A 209 4.75 16.51 4.60
CA ALA A 209 4.91 15.56 5.69
C ALA A 209 5.29 14.16 5.15
N PRO A 210 6.08 13.37 5.90
CA PRO A 210 6.44 12.00 5.49
C PRO A 210 5.20 11.13 5.25
N ILE A 211 5.17 10.42 4.10
CA ILE A 211 4.07 9.51 3.75
C ILE A 211 4.43 8.11 4.28
N ILE A 212 4.21 7.91 5.58
CA ILE A 212 4.61 6.67 6.27
C ILE A 212 3.57 5.59 5.99
N GLN A 213 4.00 4.53 5.31
CA GLN A 213 3.14 3.37 5.04
C GLN A 213 3.12 2.46 6.28
N THR A 214 1.96 2.27 6.88
CA THR A 214 1.81 1.55 8.15
C THR A 214 0.82 0.40 8.03
N ALA A 215 1.21 -0.78 8.51
CA ALA A 215 0.37 -1.97 8.58
C ALA A 215 -0.17 -2.19 9.99
N VAL A 216 -1.37 -2.76 10.10
CA VAL A 216 -1.97 -3.19 11.38
C VAL A 216 -2.91 -4.37 11.18
N LEU A 217 -2.97 -5.28 12.16
CA LEU A 217 -3.97 -6.33 12.25
C LEU A 217 -5.27 -5.73 12.76
N LEU A 218 -6.36 -5.94 12.04
CA LEU A 218 -7.68 -5.51 12.45
C LEU A 218 -8.29 -6.52 13.44
N ASP A 219 -9.28 -6.06 14.19
CA ASP A 219 -9.93 -6.90 15.21
C ASP A 219 -10.54 -8.17 14.61
N HIS A 220 -11.15 -8.08 13.43
CA HIS A 220 -11.67 -9.21 12.67
C HIS A 220 -10.60 -10.30 12.39
N GLY A 221 -9.36 -9.89 12.11
CA GLY A 221 -8.25 -10.79 11.78
C GLY A 221 -7.51 -11.42 12.97
N ARG A 222 -7.86 -11.10 14.22
CA ARG A 222 -7.10 -11.54 15.41
C ARG A 222 -6.89 -13.05 15.50
N ALA A 223 -7.90 -13.84 15.17
CA ALA A 223 -7.83 -15.30 15.17
C ALA A 223 -7.29 -15.88 13.87
N ASN A 224 -7.20 -15.09 12.78
CA ASN A 224 -6.84 -15.55 11.45
C ASN A 224 -5.32 -15.76 11.32
N ALA A 225 -4.89 -17.02 11.12
CA ALA A 225 -3.47 -17.36 11.00
C ALA A 225 -2.86 -16.82 9.70
N ALA A 226 -3.62 -16.80 8.59
CA ALA A 226 -3.17 -16.22 7.32
C ALA A 226 -2.85 -14.73 7.44
N ALA A 227 -3.70 -13.96 8.15
CA ALA A 227 -3.50 -12.53 8.38
C ALA A 227 -2.25 -12.25 9.22
N ARG A 228 -2.09 -12.96 10.34
CA ARG A 228 -0.89 -12.82 11.21
C ARG A 228 0.38 -13.22 10.48
N GLY A 229 0.33 -14.33 9.76
CA GLY A 229 1.46 -14.82 8.98
C GLY A 229 1.85 -13.85 7.85
N PHE A 230 0.88 -13.23 7.16
CA PHE A 230 1.14 -12.22 6.15
C PHE A 230 1.84 -10.99 6.73
N LEU A 231 1.40 -10.48 7.90
CA LEU A 231 2.08 -9.37 8.57
C LEU A 231 3.53 -9.71 8.95
N GLN A 232 3.79 -10.95 9.39
CA GLN A 232 5.15 -11.41 9.66
C GLN A 232 5.97 -11.51 8.37
N PHE A 233 5.38 -12.04 7.29
CA PHE A 233 6.01 -12.12 5.97
C PHE A 233 6.38 -10.74 5.46
N LEU A 234 5.50 -9.74 5.59
CA LEU A 234 5.75 -8.35 5.19
C LEU A 234 6.99 -7.74 5.88
N ARG A 235 7.28 -8.16 7.12
CA ARG A 235 8.47 -7.72 7.89
C ARG A 235 9.76 -8.42 7.48
N SER A 236 9.71 -9.44 6.64
CA SER A 236 10.88 -10.21 6.25
C SER A 236 11.88 -9.37 5.44
N ARG A 237 13.17 -9.69 5.56
CA ARG A 237 14.24 -8.97 4.85
C ARG A 237 14.09 -8.99 3.31
N PRO A 238 13.72 -10.12 2.68
CA PRO A 238 13.47 -10.14 1.23
C PRO A 238 12.36 -9.18 0.81
N VAL A 239 11.23 -9.15 1.53
CA VAL A 239 10.09 -8.26 1.23
C VAL A 239 10.48 -6.79 1.41
N ARG A 240 11.17 -6.43 2.50
CA ARG A 240 11.66 -5.05 2.70
C ARG A 240 12.60 -4.59 1.58
N ASN A 241 13.52 -5.47 1.14
CA ASN A 241 14.40 -5.15 0.02
C ASN A 241 13.60 -4.94 -1.28
N ARG A 242 12.58 -5.77 -1.50
CA ARG A 242 11.72 -5.65 -2.68
C ARG A 242 10.89 -4.37 -2.64
N ILE A 243 10.36 -3.96 -1.48
CA ILE A 243 9.63 -2.70 -1.28
C ILE A 243 10.50 -1.51 -1.73
N ARG A 244 11.78 -1.48 -1.32
CA ARG A 244 12.71 -0.42 -1.78
C ARG A 244 12.90 -0.43 -3.30
N ALA A 245 13.05 -1.61 -3.91
CA ALA A 245 13.17 -1.72 -5.36
C ALA A 245 11.92 -1.27 -6.13
N LEU A 246 10.76 -1.26 -5.48
CA LEU A 246 9.49 -0.75 -6.02
C LEU A 246 9.32 0.78 -5.86
N GLY A 247 10.35 1.49 -5.37
CA GLY A 247 10.36 2.96 -5.29
C GLY A 247 9.92 3.57 -3.96
N TYR A 248 9.89 2.77 -2.90
CA TYR A 248 9.71 3.23 -1.51
C TYR A 248 11.07 3.38 -0.79
N GLU A 249 11.05 4.01 0.38
CA GLU A 249 12.17 4.06 1.33
C GLU A 249 11.88 3.26 2.59
#